data_1a7e51c230075550adc7de85431e7559
#
_entry.id   1a7e51c230075550adc7de85431e7559
#
_cell.length_a   1.000
_cell.length_b   1.000
_cell.length_c   1.000
_cell.angle_alpha   90.00
_cell.angle_beta   90.00
_cell.angle_gamma   90.00
#
_symmetry.space_group_name_H-M   'P 1'
#
loop_
_entity.id
_entity.type
_entity.pdbx_description
1 polymer ?
#
loop_
_entity_poly.entity_id
_entity_poly.type
_entity_poly.pdbx_seq_one_letter_code
_entity_poly.pdbx_strand_id
1 'polypeptide(L)'
;MPIITPYVPSYITVHLGTPNSSAQNVTVSFPDYIKNVASSEIYPTWNEAAIYANIYAQISFALNRIYLEHYPSQGYSFNITNSTAYDQAFTPGRNIFENIDRIVDDIFNDYIRRMGYVEPLAAIYCNGTTATCNGLSQWGSEELANQGYSSLNILTVSYTHLTLPTTPY
;
A
#
# COMPACT_ATOMS: atom_id res chain seq x y z
N MET A 1 0.04 -19.21 -17.21
CA MET A 1 0.32 -17.78 -17.21
C MET A 1 1.83 -17.57 -17.18
N PRO A 2 2.41 -16.80 -18.11
CA PRO A 2 3.85 -16.58 -18.09
C PRO A 2 4.25 -15.88 -16.79
N ILE A 3 5.40 -16.26 -16.25
CA ILE A 3 5.96 -15.60 -15.09
C ILE A 3 6.47 -14.25 -15.57
N ILE A 4 5.87 -13.18 -15.07
CA ILE A 4 6.26 -11.82 -15.43
C ILE A 4 7.05 -11.26 -14.26
N THR A 5 8.18 -10.62 -14.54
CA THR A 5 8.93 -9.89 -13.52
C THR A 5 8.08 -8.72 -13.03
N PRO A 6 7.87 -8.58 -11.72
CA PRO A 6 7.15 -7.42 -11.20
C PRO A 6 7.83 -6.12 -11.61
N TYR A 7 7.02 -5.11 -11.86
CA TYR A 7 7.51 -3.79 -12.22
C TYR A 7 6.67 -2.72 -11.54
N VAL A 8 7.26 -1.55 -11.37
CA VAL A 8 6.53 -0.39 -10.86
C VAL A 8 6.04 0.38 -12.08
N PRO A 9 4.71 0.49 -12.26
CA PRO A 9 4.18 1.18 -13.44
C PRO A 9 4.38 2.68 -13.33
N SER A 10 4.38 3.36 -14.48
CA SER A 10 4.41 4.82 -14.51
C SER A 10 3.10 5.43 -14.02
N TYR A 11 1.99 4.78 -14.33
CA TYR A 11 0.63 5.27 -14.03
C TYR A 11 -0.22 4.16 -13.46
N ILE A 12 -1.25 4.55 -12.71
CA ILE A 12 -2.25 3.62 -12.17
C ILE A 12 -3.64 4.23 -12.40
N THR A 13 -4.60 3.40 -12.80
CA THR A 13 -5.98 3.81 -13.00
C THR A 13 -6.81 3.42 -11.80
N VAL A 14 -7.47 4.40 -11.20
CA VAL A 14 -8.24 4.25 -9.95
C VAL A 14 -9.73 4.43 -10.27
N HIS A 15 -10.53 3.44 -9.86
CA HIS A 15 -11.98 3.53 -9.93
C HIS A 15 -12.50 4.20 -8.65
N LEU A 16 -13.28 5.26 -8.81
CA LEU A 16 -13.72 6.09 -7.68
C LEU A 16 -15.03 5.58 -7.06
N GLY A 17 -15.05 4.33 -6.66
CA GLY A 17 -16.20 3.68 -6.07
C GLY A 17 -15.95 2.20 -5.86
N THR A 18 -17.01 1.46 -5.47
CA THR A 18 -16.92 0.00 -5.39
C THR A 18 -16.75 -0.61 -6.78
N PRO A 19 -16.18 -1.80 -6.91
CA PRO A 19 -15.78 -2.32 -8.23
C PRO A 19 -16.91 -2.34 -9.27
N ASN A 20 -18.11 -2.71 -8.89
CA ASN A 20 -19.24 -2.83 -9.82
C ASN A 20 -20.10 -1.56 -9.90
N SER A 21 -19.66 -0.46 -9.32
CA SER A 21 -20.36 0.81 -9.42
C SER A 21 -20.08 1.50 -10.76
N SER A 22 -20.94 2.45 -11.13
CA SER A 22 -20.77 3.23 -12.37
C SER A 22 -19.90 4.47 -12.17
N ALA A 23 -19.05 4.47 -11.15
CA ALA A 23 -18.18 5.60 -10.86
C ALA A 23 -17.13 5.79 -11.97
N GLN A 24 -16.55 6.99 -12.01
CA GLN A 24 -15.53 7.29 -13.00
C GLN A 24 -14.17 6.72 -12.61
N ASN A 25 -13.31 6.56 -13.60
CA ASN A 25 -11.92 6.18 -13.42
C ASN A 25 -11.03 7.41 -13.59
N VAL A 26 -9.97 7.50 -12.81
CA VAL A 26 -8.93 8.52 -12.98
C VAL A 26 -7.59 7.83 -13.10
N THR A 27 -6.70 8.39 -13.91
CA THR A 27 -5.35 7.85 -14.08
C THR A 27 -4.35 8.87 -13.55
N VAL A 28 -3.49 8.43 -12.64
CA VAL A 28 -2.48 9.28 -12.00
C VAL A 28 -1.14 8.57 -12.05
N SER A 29 -0.04 9.32 -11.83
CA SER A 29 1.27 8.68 -11.72
C SER A 29 1.29 7.77 -10.49
N PHE A 30 2.06 6.69 -10.55
CA PHE A 30 2.12 5.77 -9.42
C PHE A 30 2.64 6.45 -8.13
N PRO A 31 3.71 7.24 -8.17
CA PRO A 31 4.13 7.96 -6.97
C PRO A 31 3.04 8.89 -6.42
N ASP A 32 2.34 9.62 -7.27
CA ASP A 32 1.26 10.50 -6.84
C ASP A 32 0.10 9.73 -6.20
N TYR A 33 -0.20 8.54 -6.72
CA TYR A 33 -1.19 7.66 -6.13
C TYR A 33 -0.79 7.29 -4.69
N ILE A 34 0.44 6.84 -4.50
CA ILE A 34 0.91 6.43 -3.17
C ILE A 34 0.96 7.62 -2.20
N LYS A 35 1.39 8.80 -2.67
CA LYS A 35 1.39 10.02 -1.85
C LYS A 35 -0.02 10.34 -1.37
N ASN A 36 -1.01 10.19 -2.24
CA ASN A 36 -2.40 10.43 -1.92
C ASN A 36 -2.92 9.41 -0.90
N VAL A 37 -2.66 8.13 -1.14
CA VAL A 37 -3.10 7.06 -0.22
C VAL A 37 -2.50 7.29 1.17
N ALA A 38 -1.20 7.53 1.25
CA ALA A 38 -0.52 7.74 2.53
C ALA A 38 -1.06 8.98 3.24
N SER A 39 -1.24 10.08 2.51
CA SER A 39 -1.79 11.31 3.10
C SER A 39 -3.25 11.16 3.52
N SER A 40 -3.97 10.16 2.96
CA SER A 40 -5.36 9.88 3.31
C SER A 40 -5.49 8.93 4.49
N GLU A 41 -4.48 8.10 4.76
CA GLU A 41 -4.62 7.00 5.71
C GLU A 41 -3.82 7.16 6.99
N ILE A 42 -2.70 7.87 6.97
CA ILE A 42 -1.84 8.01 8.14
C ILE A 42 -1.57 9.50 8.43
N TYR A 43 -1.03 9.77 9.61
CA TYR A 43 -0.74 11.14 10.03
C TYR A 43 0.70 11.51 9.74
N PRO A 44 0.95 12.72 9.19
CA PRO A 44 2.33 13.17 8.91
C PRO A 44 3.13 13.44 10.19
N THR A 45 2.46 13.54 11.33
CA THR A 45 3.10 13.78 12.63
C THR A 45 3.58 12.51 13.32
N TRP A 46 3.30 11.34 12.74
CA TRP A 46 3.76 10.08 13.31
C TRP A 46 5.28 9.93 13.22
N ASN A 47 5.81 9.02 14.03
CA ASN A 47 7.21 8.64 13.97
C ASN A 47 7.58 8.20 12.55
N GLU A 48 8.73 8.64 12.05
CA GLU A 48 9.14 8.38 10.68
C GLU A 48 9.20 6.88 10.37
N ALA A 49 9.65 6.05 11.33
CA ALA A 49 9.67 4.59 11.13
C ALA A 49 8.27 4.03 10.87
N ALA A 50 7.25 4.55 11.53
CA ALA A 50 5.87 4.14 11.29
C ALA A 50 5.40 4.59 9.91
N ILE A 51 5.73 5.81 9.51
CA ILE A 51 5.38 6.34 8.19
C ILE A 51 5.99 5.46 7.09
N TYR A 52 7.28 5.15 7.19
CA TYR A 52 7.95 4.26 6.21
C TYR A 52 7.28 2.89 6.15
N ALA A 53 7.00 2.28 7.31
CA ALA A 53 6.38 0.94 7.34
C ALA A 53 5.02 0.94 6.65
N ASN A 54 4.19 1.95 6.92
CA ASN A 54 2.88 2.06 6.30
C ASN A 54 2.98 2.27 4.79
N ILE A 55 3.90 3.12 4.34
CA ILE A 55 4.07 3.39 2.91
C ILE A 55 4.57 2.14 2.18
N TYR A 56 5.52 1.40 2.73
CA TYR A 56 5.94 0.13 2.14
C TYR A 56 4.76 -0.83 1.97
N ALA A 57 3.90 -0.94 2.98
CA ALA A 57 2.72 -1.80 2.90
C ALA A 57 1.75 -1.30 1.82
N GLN A 58 1.54 0.00 1.73
CA GLN A 58 0.66 0.59 0.72
C GLN A 58 1.18 0.36 -0.70
N ILE A 59 2.48 0.53 -0.91
CA ILE A 59 3.12 0.25 -2.20
C ILE A 59 2.93 -1.22 -2.58
N SER A 60 3.23 -2.12 -1.66
CA SER A 60 3.14 -3.57 -1.93
C SER A 60 1.72 -4.01 -2.23
N PHE A 61 0.74 -3.48 -1.51
CA PHE A 61 -0.67 -3.79 -1.76
C PHE A 61 -1.08 -3.37 -3.18
N ALA A 62 -0.75 -2.14 -3.57
CA ALA A 62 -1.10 -1.64 -4.90
C ALA A 62 -0.39 -2.44 -6.00
N LEU A 63 0.91 -2.73 -5.83
CA LEU A 63 1.67 -3.51 -6.81
C LEU A 63 1.17 -4.94 -6.91
N ASN A 64 0.70 -5.54 -5.81
CA ASN A 64 0.09 -6.87 -5.86
C ASN A 64 -1.16 -6.86 -6.74
N ARG A 65 -2.03 -5.86 -6.59
CA ARG A 65 -3.21 -5.71 -7.43
C ARG A 65 -2.86 -5.64 -8.91
N ILE A 66 -1.81 -4.88 -9.24
CA ILE A 66 -1.35 -4.71 -10.62
C ILE A 66 -0.73 -6.01 -11.14
N TYR A 67 0.16 -6.61 -10.36
CA TYR A 67 0.87 -7.82 -10.76
C TYR A 67 -0.08 -8.98 -11.04
N LEU A 68 -1.09 -9.17 -10.21
CA LEU A 68 -2.08 -10.23 -10.37
C LEU A 68 -3.18 -9.88 -11.37
N GLU A 69 -3.18 -8.67 -11.90
CA GLU A 69 -4.26 -8.17 -12.77
C GLU A 69 -5.62 -8.38 -12.11
N HIS A 70 -5.71 -8.03 -10.81
CA HIS A 70 -6.85 -8.37 -9.97
C HIS A 70 -8.19 -7.95 -10.60
N TYR A 71 -8.30 -6.70 -11.03
CA TYR A 71 -9.52 -6.19 -11.65
C TYR A 71 -9.57 -6.42 -13.16
N PRO A 72 -8.50 -6.20 -13.93
CA PRO A 72 -8.55 -6.51 -15.36
C PRO A 72 -8.91 -7.96 -15.68
N SER A 73 -8.45 -8.92 -14.87
CA SER A 73 -8.80 -10.34 -15.06
C SER A 73 -10.28 -10.62 -14.88
N GLN A 74 -11.01 -9.74 -14.19
CA GLN A 74 -12.45 -9.84 -13.99
C GLN A 74 -13.25 -9.04 -15.03
N GLY A 75 -12.57 -8.42 -16.00
CA GLY A 75 -13.21 -7.65 -17.06
C GLY A 75 -13.32 -6.15 -16.79
N TYR A 76 -12.75 -5.66 -15.70
CA TYR A 76 -12.78 -4.23 -15.38
C TYR A 76 -11.63 -3.49 -16.06
N SER A 77 -11.82 -2.20 -16.31
CA SER A 77 -10.84 -1.35 -17.01
C SER A 77 -10.04 -0.44 -16.08
N PHE A 78 -9.82 -0.86 -14.84
CA PHE A 78 -9.03 -0.13 -13.84
C PHE A 78 -8.15 -1.08 -13.07
N ASN A 79 -7.13 -0.54 -12.38
CA ASN A 79 -6.18 -1.33 -11.61
C ASN A 79 -6.61 -1.53 -10.16
N ILE A 80 -7.26 -0.53 -9.58
CA ILE A 80 -7.57 -0.49 -8.15
C ILE A 80 -8.77 0.42 -7.93
N THR A 81 -9.42 0.30 -6.77
CA THR A 81 -10.50 1.20 -6.37
C THR A 81 -10.08 2.08 -5.20
N ASN A 82 -10.81 3.16 -4.98
CA ASN A 82 -10.64 3.96 -3.77
C ASN A 82 -11.58 3.55 -2.62
N SER A 83 -12.23 2.40 -2.75
CA SER A 83 -13.07 1.86 -1.70
C SER A 83 -12.22 1.15 -0.66
N THR A 84 -12.25 1.60 0.58
CA THR A 84 -11.49 0.98 1.67
C THR A 84 -12.03 -0.40 2.05
N ALA A 85 -13.24 -0.75 1.61
CA ALA A 85 -13.76 -2.09 1.79
C ALA A 85 -13.07 -3.11 0.87
N TYR A 86 -12.47 -2.65 -0.22
CA TYR A 86 -11.82 -3.50 -1.21
C TYR A 86 -10.33 -3.22 -1.32
N ASP A 87 -9.93 -1.96 -1.32
CA ASP A 87 -8.55 -1.54 -1.60
C ASP A 87 -8.07 -0.46 -0.64
N GLN A 88 -7.75 0.72 -1.16
CA GLN A 88 -7.06 1.77 -0.42
C GLN A 88 -7.80 3.09 -0.51
N ALA A 89 -7.64 3.93 0.50
CA ALA A 89 -8.21 5.28 0.49
C ALA A 89 -7.44 6.15 -0.51
N PHE A 90 -8.16 6.73 -1.44
CA PHE A 90 -7.61 7.69 -2.39
C PHE A 90 -8.65 8.79 -2.55
N THR A 91 -8.23 10.04 -2.31
CA THR A 91 -9.13 11.20 -2.38
C THR A 91 -8.63 12.14 -3.49
N PRO A 92 -9.32 12.20 -4.64
CA PRO A 92 -8.86 13.06 -5.73
C PRO A 92 -8.68 14.52 -5.27
N GLY A 93 -7.54 15.11 -5.63
CA GLY A 93 -7.26 16.50 -5.39
C GLY A 93 -6.88 16.87 -3.95
N ARG A 94 -6.71 15.88 -3.06
CA ARG A 94 -6.33 16.21 -1.70
C ARG A 94 -4.89 16.76 -1.61
N ASN A 95 -4.62 17.57 -0.59
CA ASN A 95 -3.27 18.04 -0.30
C ASN A 95 -2.38 16.88 0.15
N ILE A 96 -1.14 16.90 -0.33
CA ILE A 96 -0.12 15.93 0.05
C ILE A 96 0.79 16.56 1.09
N PHE A 97 1.01 15.86 2.20
CA PHE A 97 1.92 16.35 3.25
C PHE A 97 3.36 16.28 2.78
N GLU A 98 4.13 17.31 3.10
CA GLU A 98 5.49 17.48 2.58
C GLU A 98 6.42 16.32 2.92
N ASN A 99 6.42 15.85 4.17
CA ASN A 99 7.27 14.74 4.57
C ASN A 99 6.85 13.42 3.91
N ILE A 100 5.56 13.21 3.72
CA ILE A 100 5.05 12.02 3.01
C ILE A 100 5.47 12.08 1.54
N ASP A 101 5.33 13.25 0.91
CA ASP A 101 5.79 13.48 -0.46
C ASP A 101 7.26 13.07 -0.63
N ARG A 102 8.11 13.57 0.26
CA ARG A 102 9.55 13.27 0.24
C ARG A 102 9.83 11.78 0.44
N ILE A 103 9.17 11.15 1.39
CA ILE A 103 9.38 9.73 1.68
C ILE A 103 8.95 8.87 0.50
N VAL A 104 7.80 9.14 -0.10
CA VAL A 104 7.33 8.37 -1.26
C VAL A 104 8.30 8.52 -2.43
N ASP A 105 8.78 9.73 -2.70
CA ASP A 105 9.77 9.94 -3.77
C ASP A 105 11.03 9.09 -3.55
N ASP A 106 11.37 8.83 -2.29
CA ASP A 106 12.56 8.06 -1.94
C ASP A 106 12.36 6.55 -2.10
N ILE A 107 11.16 6.02 -1.85
CA ILE A 107 10.95 4.59 -1.73
C ILE A 107 9.88 3.99 -2.65
N PHE A 108 9.29 4.75 -3.57
CA PHE A 108 8.16 4.24 -4.37
C PHE A 108 8.52 3.02 -5.24
N ASN A 109 9.81 2.77 -5.47
CA ASN A 109 10.28 1.59 -6.20
C ASN A 109 10.49 0.37 -5.30
N ASP A 110 10.35 0.52 -4.00
CA ASP A 110 10.61 -0.53 -3.04
C ASP A 110 9.29 -1.14 -2.55
N TYR A 111 9.24 -2.45 -2.44
CA TYR A 111 8.04 -3.11 -1.98
C TYR A 111 8.40 -4.37 -1.18
N ILE A 112 7.40 -4.94 -0.53
CA ILE A 112 7.55 -6.11 0.32
C ILE A 112 7.26 -7.37 -0.52
N ARG A 113 8.08 -8.39 -0.37
CA ARG A 113 7.81 -9.71 -0.93
C ARG A 113 8.22 -10.77 0.07
N ARG A 114 7.65 -11.95 -0.07
CA ARG A 114 8.10 -13.10 0.70
C ARG A 114 9.39 -13.64 0.10
N MET A 115 10.27 -14.12 0.97
CA MET A 115 11.52 -14.72 0.53
C MET A 115 11.24 -15.89 -0.42
N GLY A 116 11.93 -15.91 -1.57
CA GLY A 116 11.75 -16.95 -2.58
C GLY A 116 10.60 -16.71 -3.56
N TYR A 117 9.83 -15.65 -3.39
CA TYR A 117 8.73 -15.29 -4.28
C TYR A 117 9.01 -13.98 -4.98
N VAL A 118 8.54 -13.84 -6.23
CA VAL A 118 8.74 -12.60 -6.99
C VAL A 118 7.56 -11.64 -6.86
N GLU A 119 6.38 -12.16 -6.54
CA GLU A 119 5.19 -11.31 -6.48
C GLU A 119 5.24 -10.32 -5.30
N PRO A 120 4.78 -9.10 -5.49
CA PRO A 120 4.59 -8.17 -4.38
C PRO A 120 3.60 -8.76 -3.37
N LEU A 121 3.93 -8.63 -2.08
CA LEU A 121 3.05 -9.13 -1.03
C LEU A 121 1.70 -8.40 -1.06
N ALA A 122 0.61 -9.15 -0.92
CA ALA A 122 -0.70 -8.57 -0.67
C ALA A 122 -0.73 -8.05 0.77
N ALA A 123 -0.06 -6.94 1.02
CA ALA A 123 0.24 -6.42 2.35
C ALA A 123 -1.01 -5.77 2.97
N ILE A 124 -1.86 -6.59 3.56
CA ILE A 124 -3.10 -6.14 4.20
C ILE A 124 -2.78 -5.28 5.42
N TYR A 125 -3.53 -4.22 5.61
CA TYR A 125 -3.41 -3.35 6.76
C TYR A 125 -4.77 -2.81 7.18
N CYS A 126 -4.85 -2.30 8.40
CA CYS A 126 -6.06 -1.74 9.00
C CYS A 126 -5.66 -0.71 10.04
N ASN A 127 -6.63 0.07 10.55
CA ASN A 127 -6.28 1.09 11.54
C ASN A 127 -5.81 0.50 12.87
N GLY A 128 -6.30 -0.67 13.25
CA GLY A 128 -5.88 -1.34 14.50
C GLY A 128 -6.62 -0.85 15.73
N THR A 129 -7.64 0.00 15.55
CA THR A 129 -8.47 0.52 16.66
C THR A 129 -9.91 0.09 16.52
N THR A 130 -10.60 0.53 15.46
CA THR A 130 -11.99 0.15 15.19
C THR A 130 -12.08 -1.06 14.27
N ALA A 131 -11.00 -1.41 13.58
CA ALA A 131 -10.89 -2.57 12.71
C ALA A 131 -9.57 -3.28 12.98
N THR A 132 -9.60 -4.62 12.97
CA THR A 132 -8.40 -5.45 13.14
C THR A 132 -8.24 -6.36 11.93
N CYS A 133 -7.00 -6.79 11.67
CA CYS A 133 -6.69 -7.66 10.53
C CYS A 133 -5.42 -8.46 10.81
N ASN A 134 -5.16 -9.45 9.95
CA ASN A 134 -3.92 -10.23 9.99
C ASN A 134 -2.84 -9.54 9.15
N GLY A 135 -2.50 -8.30 9.52
CA GLY A 135 -1.51 -7.51 8.80
C GLY A 135 -1.03 -6.36 9.66
N LEU A 136 -0.63 -5.29 8.98
CA LEU A 136 -0.13 -4.10 9.68
C LEU A 136 -1.26 -3.36 10.38
N SER A 137 -1.08 -3.10 11.68
CA SER A 137 -1.92 -2.16 12.41
C SER A 137 -1.31 -0.77 12.28
N GLN A 138 -2.06 0.17 11.72
CA GLN A 138 -1.53 1.53 11.49
C GLN A 138 -1.19 2.21 12.81
N TRP A 139 -2.12 2.25 13.77
CA TRP A 139 -1.84 2.80 15.11
C TRP A 139 -0.81 1.97 15.87
N GLY A 140 -0.86 0.64 15.71
CA GLY A 140 0.15 -0.24 16.32
C GLY A 140 1.56 0.06 15.82
N SER A 141 1.70 0.41 14.53
CA SER A 141 3.00 0.77 13.97
C SER A 141 3.57 2.02 14.63
N GLU A 142 2.72 2.98 14.94
CA GLU A 142 3.15 4.20 15.66
C GLU A 142 3.62 3.86 17.08
N GLU A 143 2.88 3.00 17.77
CA GLU A 143 3.29 2.55 19.11
C GLU A 143 4.65 1.84 19.08
N LEU A 144 4.84 0.93 18.12
CA LEU A 144 6.11 0.21 17.99
C LEU A 144 7.25 1.15 17.63
N ALA A 145 7.02 2.09 16.72
CA ALA A 145 8.03 3.08 16.35
C ALA A 145 8.45 3.93 17.54
N ASN A 146 7.49 4.32 18.38
CA ASN A 146 7.77 5.08 19.60
C ASN A 146 8.54 4.27 20.64
N GLN A 147 8.50 2.94 20.55
CA GLN A 147 9.31 2.04 21.38
C GLN A 147 10.69 1.76 20.77
N GLY A 148 11.02 2.37 19.63
CA GLY A 148 12.32 2.23 18.98
C GLY A 148 12.39 1.19 17.86
N TYR A 149 11.27 0.62 17.46
CA TYR A 149 11.26 -0.33 16.34
C TYR A 149 11.58 0.40 15.03
N SER A 150 12.43 -0.22 14.21
CA SER A 150 12.66 0.26 12.84
C SER A 150 11.47 -0.09 11.95
N SER A 151 11.40 0.54 10.78
CA SER A 151 10.37 0.21 9.80
C SER A 151 10.44 -1.27 9.40
N LEU A 152 11.63 -1.81 9.21
CA LEU A 152 11.82 -3.22 8.88
C LEU A 152 11.27 -4.13 10.00
N ASN A 153 11.57 -3.81 11.25
CA ASN A 153 11.08 -4.61 12.38
C ASN A 153 9.57 -4.53 12.51
N ILE A 154 8.98 -3.38 12.28
CA ILE A 154 7.51 -3.21 12.27
C ILE A 154 6.88 -4.10 11.21
N LEU A 155 7.44 -4.10 10.00
CA LEU A 155 6.93 -4.93 8.91
C LEU A 155 7.10 -6.43 9.21
N THR A 156 8.24 -6.83 9.78
CA THR A 156 8.51 -8.21 10.12
C THR A 156 7.51 -8.73 11.17
N VAL A 157 7.24 -7.93 12.19
CA VAL A 157 6.25 -8.29 13.22
C VAL A 157 4.85 -8.37 12.63
N SER A 158 4.51 -7.43 11.75
CA SER A 158 3.16 -7.31 11.18
C SER A 158 2.80 -8.48 10.25
N TYR A 159 3.78 -9.09 9.60
CA TYR A 159 3.56 -10.12 8.60
C TYR A 159 4.14 -11.49 8.98
N THR A 160 4.42 -11.73 10.26
CA THR A 160 4.95 -13.00 10.75
C THR A 160 3.96 -14.16 10.65
N HIS A 161 2.67 -13.87 10.52
CA HIS A 161 1.64 -14.90 10.34
C HIS A 161 1.73 -15.59 8.97
N LEU A 162 2.51 -15.04 8.03
CA LEU A 162 2.75 -15.65 6.75
C LEU A 162 3.76 -16.79 6.88
N THR A 163 3.71 -17.74 5.96
CA THR A 163 4.55 -18.95 6.02
C THR A 163 6.04 -18.67 5.85
N LEU A 164 6.39 -17.53 5.26
CA LEU A 164 7.78 -17.17 5.01
C LEU A 164 8.05 -15.75 5.50
N PRO A 165 9.30 -15.47 5.93
CA PRO A 165 9.69 -14.12 6.28
C PRO A 165 9.48 -13.15 5.12
N THR A 166 9.22 -11.87 5.44
CA THR A 166 9.07 -10.80 4.45
C THR A 166 10.26 -9.86 4.55
N THR A 167 10.62 -9.28 3.39
CA THR A 167 11.67 -8.27 3.33
C THR A 167 11.19 -7.11 2.45
N PRO A 168 11.45 -5.85 2.83
CA PRO A 168 11.15 -4.71 1.98
C PRO A 168 12.18 -4.59 0.85
N TYR A 169 11.74 -4.06 -0.27
CA TYR A 169 12.56 -3.82 -1.44
C TYR A 169 12.34 -2.43 -1.97
#